data_26865db4eb28bdbbbddb7d69cf9384ba
#
_entry.id   26865db4eb28bdbbbddb7d69cf9384ba
#
_cell.length_a   1.000
_cell.length_b   1.000
_cell.length_c   1.000
_cell.angle_alpha   90.00
_cell.angle_beta   90.00
_cell.angle_gamma   90.00
#
_symmetry.space_group_name_H-M   'P 1'
#
loop_
_entity.id
_entity.type
_entity.pdbx_description
1 polymer ?
#
loop_
_entity_poly.entity_id
_entity_poly.type
_entity_poly.pdbx_seq_one_letter_code
_entity_poly.pdbx_strand_id
1 'polypeptide(L)'
;MLGCAVFGLGSLIVRSVPVGPYAIAFWRLLISVLVFWFLARFFGQKFPKNRKTVRYALTAGVFLAFDLALWHESIHAVGPGISTLLNSLQIFFLSAIGVFFFGERLGRLQAASLMSAVVGVAMIAGAEFGYNGNAVWGFVSGLVSGLMLALSMVFVRKTHEVEQVALFPSMMILSLGGAASPIVPALLMDGGALYPTTWKDSGLVLVYGAW
;
A
#
# COMPACT_ATOMS: atom_id res chain seq x y z
N MET A 1 -1.94 -19.45 -0.38
CA MET A 1 -3.41 -19.26 -0.28
C MET A 1 -3.82 -18.49 0.99
N LEU A 2 -3.31 -18.80 2.19
CA LEU A 2 -3.62 -18.06 3.43
C LEU A 2 -3.38 -16.55 3.31
N GLY A 3 -2.24 -16.10 2.77
CA GLY A 3 -1.92 -14.67 2.61
C GLY A 3 -2.92 -13.89 1.75
N CYS A 4 -3.46 -14.49 0.68
CA CYS A 4 -4.47 -13.83 -0.16
C CYS A 4 -5.82 -13.69 0.57
N ALA A 5 -6.23 -14.70 1.34
CA ALA A 5 -7.44 -14.65 2.16
C ALA A 5 -7.30 -13.56 3.24
N VAL A 6 -6.14 -13.52 3.86
CA VAL A 6 -5.74 -12.53 4.85
C VAL A 6 -5.82 -11.13 4.24
N PHE A 7 -5.20 -10.89 3.09
CA PHE A 7 -5.26 -9.60 2.39
C PHE A 7 -6.68 -9.16 2.02
N GLY A 8 -7.52 -10.11 1.57
CA GLY A 8 -8.93 -9.86 1.27
C GLY A 8 -9.76 -9.43 2.49
N LEU A 9 -9.49 -10.00 3.66
CA LEU A 9 -10.14 -9.58 4.91
C LEU A 9 -9.78 -8.13 5.29
N GLY A 10 -8.55 -7.71 5.04
CA GLY A 10 -8.12 -6.32 5.27
C GLY A 10 -8.96 -5.30 4.50
N SER A 11 -9.27 -5.57 3.24
CA SER A 11 -10.09 -4.68 2.40
C SER A 11 -11.56 -4.58 2.88
N LEU A 12 -12.10 -5.65 3.48
CA LEU A 12 -13.42 -5.64 4.10
C LEU A 12 -13.44 -4.82 5.40
N ILE A 13 -12.37 -4.88 6.20
CA ILE A 13 -12.23 -4.05 7.41
C ILE A 13 -12.25 -2.57 7.04
N VAL A 14 -11.47 -2.17 6.03
CA VAL A 14 -11.43 -0.77 5.54
C VAL A 14 -12.82 -0.26 5.16
N ARG A 15 -13.62 -1.07 4.47
CA ARG A 15 -14.98 -0.69 4.08
C ARG A 15 -15.94 -0.57 5.27
N SER A 16 -15.67 -1.27 6.35
CA SER A 16 -16.58 -1.39 7.50
C SER A 16 -16.32 -0.33 8.59
N VAL A 17 -15.16 0.34 8.57
CA VAL A 17 -14.77 1.29 9.61
C VAL A 17 -15.04 2.72 9.11
N PRO A 18 -15.77 3.55 9.88
CA PRO A 18 -16.11 4.93 9.52
C PRO A 18 -14.93 5.90 9.82
N VAL A 19 -13.74 5.58 9.28
CA VAL A 19 -12.53 6.40 9.39
C VAL A 19 -12.10 6.77 7.98
N GLY A 20 -11.60 8.00 7.81
CA GLY A 20 -11.17 8.48 6.50
C GLY A 20 -10.01 7.67 5.90
N PRO A 21 -9.88 7.62 4.57
CA PRO A 21 -8.88 6.80 3.89
C PRO A 21 -7.44 7.10 4.29
N TYR A 22 -7.13 8.36 4.50
CA TYR A 22 -5.79 8.80 4.93
C TYR A 22 -5.55 8.52 6.42
N ALA A 23 -6.57 8.71 7.25
CA ALA A 23 -6.49 8.44 8.68
C ALA A 23 -6.32 6.95 8.97
N ILE A 24 -7.03 6.07 8.25
CA ILE A 24 -6.87 4.62 8.43
C ILE A 24 -5.49 4.13 7.94
N ALA A 25 -4.93 4.74 6.89
CA ALA A 25 -3.56 4.48 6.45
C ALA A 25 -2.53 4.91 7.53
N PHE A 26 -2.73 6.09 8.14
CA PHE A 26 -1.93 6.56 9.27
C PHE A 26 -1.95 5.58 10.44
N TRP A 27 -3.14 5.21 10.92
CA TRP A 27 -3.28 4.31 12.06
C TRP A 27 -2.65 2.94 11.81
N ARG A 28 -2.88 2.38 10.62
CA ARG A 28 -2.28 1.11 10.22
C ARG A 28 -0.75 1.16 10.32
N LEU A 29 -0.13 2.17 9.72
CA LEU A 29 1.33 2.29 9.70
C LEU A 29 1.90 2.62 11.09
N LEU A 30 1.21 3.42 11.88
CA LEU A 30 1.61 3.73 13.26
C LEU A 30 1.61 2.47 14.15
N ILE A 31 0.56 1.65 14.06
CA ILE A 31 0.49 0.37 14.78
C ILE A 31 1.59 -0.57 14.30
N SER A 32 1.83 -0.64 12.98
CA SER A 32 2.92 -1.44 12.41
C SER A 32 4.30 -1.02 12.92
N VAL A 33 4.54 0.28 13.15
CA VAL A 33 5.80 0.76 13.79
C VAL A 33 5.99 0.10 15.15
N LEU A 34 4.96 0.10 15.99
CA LEU A 34 5.03 -0.46 17.34
C LEU A 34 5.24 -1.98 17.30
N VAL A 35 4.52 -2.69 16.43
CA VAL A 35 4.64 -4.14 16.26
C VAL A 35 6.05 -4.50 15.77
N PHE A 36 6.55 -3.85 14.73
CA PHE A 36 7.88 -4.15 14.21
C PHE A 36 9.00 -3.71 15.15
N TRP A 37 8.83 -2.64 15.91
CA TRP A 37 9.76 -2.27 16.97
C TRP A 37 9.86 -3.34 18.04
N PHE A 38 8.72 -3.83 18.52
CA PHE A 38 8.67 -4.91 19.52
C PHE A 38 9.33 -6.20 18.98
N LEU A 39 8.99 -6.60 17.74
CA LEU A 39 9.58 -7.79 17.10
C LEU A 39 11.10 -7.62 16.90
N ALA A 40 11.56 -6.46 16.46
CA ALA A 40 12.98 -6.17 16.29
C ALA A 40 13.75 -6.32 17.61
N ARG A 41 13.15 -5.83 18.71
CA ARG A 41 13.74 -5.97 20.06
C ARG A 41 13.70 -7.41 20.57
N PHE A 42 12.57 -8.09 20.36
CA PHE A 42 12.38 -9.48 20.80
C PHE A 42 13.36 -10.43 20.11
N PHE A 43 13.56 -10.27 18.81
CA PHE A 43 14.51 -11.10 18.03
C PHE A 43 15.95 -10.56 18.05
N GLY A 44 16.25 -9.52 18.80
CA GLY A 44 17.60 -8.95 18.92
C GLY A 44 18.20 -8.44 17.60
N GLN A 45 17.35 -8.03 16.65
CA GLN A 45 17.79 -7.58 15.33
C GLN A 45 18.45 -6.21 15.39
N LYS A 46 19.55 -6.06 14.64
CA LYS A 46 20.31 -4.81 14.60
C LYS A 46 19.68 -3.81 13.64
N PHE A 47 19.62 -2.55 14.08
CA PHE A 47 19.16 -1.44 13.25
C PHE A 47 20.22 -1.03 12.21
N PRO A 48 19.78 -0.53 11.03
CA PRO A 48 20.71 -0.07 9.99
C PRO A 48 21.55 1.11 10.49
N LYS A 49 22.81 1.13 10.11
CA LYS A 49 23.75 2.21 10.47
C LYS A 49 23.92 3.22 9.35
N ASN A 50 23.67 2.81 8.10
CA ASN A 50 23.89 3.67 6.94
C ASN A 50 22.70 4.64 6.76
N ARG A 51 23.00 5.93 6.72
CA ARG A 51 21.99 6.98 6.49
C ARG A 51 21.27 6.84 5.14
N LYS A 52 21.92 6.31 4.11
CA LYS A 52 21.29 6.08 2.80
C LYS A 52 20.21 5.00 2.91
N THR A 53 20.50 3.91 3.62
CA THR A 53 19.55 2.83 3.93
C THR A 53 18.29 3.37 4.62
N VAL A 54 18.48 4.18 5.67
CA VAL A 54 17.38 4.80 6.40
C VAL A 54 16.55 5.72 5.50
N ARG A 55 17.20 6.55 4.67
CA ARG A 55 16.50 7.44 3.73
C ARG A 55 15.68 6.65 2.71
N TYR A 56 16.23 5.59 2.11
CA TYR A 56 15.50 4.77 1.16
C TYR A 56 14.32 4.06 1.82
N ALA A 57 14.48 3.52 3.03
CA ALA A 57 13.39 2.90 3.78
C ALA A 57 12.28 3.91 4.13
N LEU A 58 12.62 5.12 4.59
CA LEU A 58 11.64 6.18 4.84
C LEU A 58 10.90 6.58 3.57
N THR A 59 11.62 6.76 2.44
CA THR A 59 11.01 7.09 1.15
C THR A 59 10.08 5.98 0.66
N ALA A 60 10.47 4.70 0.82
CA ALA A 60 9.60 3.57 0.54
C ALA A 60 8.31 3.63 1.36
N GLY A 61 8.41 4.02 2.64
CA GLY A 61 7.26 4.21 3.52
C GLY A 61 6.32 5.31 3.06
N VAL A 62 6.85 6.45 2.60
CA VAL A 62 6.03 7.53 2.05
C VAL A 62 5.20 7.04 0.87
N PHE A 63 5.83 6.35 -0.10
CA PHE A 63 5.11 5.78 -1.23
C PHE A 63 4.08 4.73 -0.81
N LEU A 64 4.40 3.88 0.17
CA LEU A 64 3.46 2.90 0.72
C LEU A 64 2.24 3.57 1.36
N ALA A 65 2.43 4.68 2.06
CA ALA A 65 1.31 5.40 2.67
C ALA A 65 0.37 6.02 1.63
N PHE A 66 0.92 6.60 0.56
CA PHE A 66 0.12 7.09 -0.55
C PHE A 66 -0.59 5.95 -1.30
N ASP A 67 0.08 4.80 -1.48
CA ASP A 67 -0.57 3.61 -1.99
C ASP A 67 -1.79 3.24 -1.14
N LEU A 68 -1.62 3.07 0.16
CA LEU A 68 -2.69 2.69 1.07
C LEU A 68 -3.85 3.69 1.04
N ALA A 69 -3.57 4.98 1.11
CA ALA A 69 -4.60 6.02 1.10
C ALA A 69 -5.42 6.00 -0.21
N LEU A 70 -4.74 5.96 -1.36
CA LEU A 70 -5.40 5.91 -2.67
C LEU A 70 -6.13 4.58 -2.91
N TRP A 71 -5.60 3.48 -2.39
CA TRP A 71 -6.29 2.20 -2.44
C TRP A 71 -7.56 2.21 -1.59
N HIS A 72 -7.54 2.83 -0.41
CA HIS A 72 -8.73 3.01 0.43
C HIS A 72 -9.78 3.89 -0.28
N GLU A 73 -9.37 4.99 -0.92
CA GLU A 73 -10.25 5.81 -1.78
C GLU A 73 -10.90 4.96 -2.89
N SER A 74 -10.10 4.16 -3.58
CA SER A 74 -10.60 3.25 -4.61
C SER A 74 -11.60 2.23 -4.05
N ILE A 75 -11.35 1.66 -2.85
CA ILE A 75 -12.29 0.73 -2.19
C ILE A 75 -13.65 1.39 -1.95
N HIS A 76 -13.66 2.64 -1.50
CA HIS A 76 -14.91 3.37 -1.27
C HIS A 76 -15.64 3.71 -2.58
N ALA A 77 -14.91 3.98 -3.66
CA ALA A 77 -15.49 4.37 -4.94
C ALA A 77 -16.00 3.19 -5.77
N VAL A 78 -15.20 2.11 -5.93
CA VAL A 78 -15.51 0.97 -6.84
C VAL A 78 -15.57 -0.37 -6.14
N GLY A 79 -15.42 -0.39 -4.83
CA GLY A 79 -15.46 -1.59 -4.01
C GLY A 79 -14.13 -2.36 -3.91
N PRO A 80 -14.02 -3.28 -2.92
CA PRO A 80 -12.75 -3.92 -2.56
C PRO A 80 -12.20 -4.84 -3.65
N GLY A 81 -13.06 -5.50 -4.43
CA GLY A 81 -12.63 -6.42 -5.48
C GLY A 81 -11.94 -5.70 -6.62
N ILE A 82 -12.58 -4.67 -7.19
CA ILE A 82 -12.03 -3.89 -8.31
C ILE A 82 -10.79 -3.12 -7.86
N SER A 83 -10.84 -2.48 -6.71
CA SER A 83 -9.70 -1.76 -6.13
C SER A 83 -8.45 -2.64 -5.96
N THR A 84 -8.63 -3.87 -5.46
CA THR A 84 -7.52 -4.82 -5.29
C THR A 84 -6.96 -5.29 -6.64
N LEU A 85 -7.83 -5.49 -7.65
CA LEU A 85 -7.38 -5.80 -9.01
C LEU A 85 -6.57 -4.65 -9.62
N LEU A 86 -7.02 -3.41 -9.44
CA LEU A 86 -6.30 -2.23 -9.92
C LEU A 86 -4.94 -2.07 -9.23
N ASN A 87 -4.90 -2.23 -7.91
CA ASN A 87 -3.65 -2.18 -7.15
C ASN A 87 -2.67 -3.27 -7.59
N SER A 88 -3.15 -4.49 -7.95
CA SER A 88 -2.28 -5.56 -8.43
C SER A 88 -1.61 -5.27 -9.79
N LEU A 89 -2.06 -4.24 -10.52
CA LEU A 89 -1.34 -3.71 -11.68
C LEU A 89 0.02 -3.08 -11.35
N GLN A 90 0.39 -2.97 -10.07
CA GLN A 90 1.75 -2.65 -9.62
C GLN A 90 2.82 -3.45 -10.35
N ILE A 91 2.52 -4.72 -10.72
CA ILE A 91 3.45 -5.59 -11.44
C ILE A 91 3.84 -4.99 -12.81
N PHE A 92 2.92 -4.28 -13.47
CA PHE A 92 3.20 -3.57 -14.73
C PHE A 92 4.17 -2.42 -14.51
N PHE A 93 3.88 -1.58 -13.51
CA PHE A 93 4.72 -0.45 -13.17
C PHE A 93 6.11 -0.92 -12.73
N LEU A 94 6.17 -1.97 -11.91
CA LEU A 94 7.43 -2.56 -11.47
C LEU A 94 8.22 -3.14 -12.65
N SER A 95 7.56 -3.84 -13.57
CA SER A 95 8.19 -4.37 -14.78
C SER A 95 8.67 -3.27 -15.71
N ALA A 96 7.89 -2.20 -15.89
CA ALA A 96 8.29 -1.04 -16.69
C ALA A 96 9.52 -0.35 -16.08
N ILE A 97 9.50 -0.11 -14.76
CA ILE A 97 10.65 0.45 -14.04
C ILE A 97 11.87 -0.47 -14.16
N GLY A 98 11.69 -1.79 -14.06
CA GLY A 98 12.73 -2.80 -14.26
C GLY A 98 13.40 -2.68 -15.63
N VAL A 99 12.61 -2.56 -16.69
CA VAL A 99 13.11 -2.42 -18.05
C VAL A 99 13.80 -1.08 -18.26
N PHE A 100 13.15 0.04 -17.90
CA PHE A 100 13.64 1.37 -18.25
C PHE A 100 14.81 1.85 -17.36
N PHE A 101 14.82 1.48 -16.08
CA PHE A 101 15.81 1.97 -15.14
C PHE A 101 16.87 0.93 -14.75
N PHE A 102 16.54 -0.36 -14.80
CA PHE A 102 17.46 -1.44 -14.42
C PHE A 102 17.92 -2.28 -15.62
N GLY A 103 17.43 -2.00 -16.85
CA GLY A 103 17.81 -2.72 -18.07
C GLY A 103 17.35 -4.18 -18.08
N GLU A 104 16.34 -4.52 -17.29
CA GLU A 104 15.78 -5.86 -17.23
C GLU A 104 15.07 -6.20 -18.55
N ARG A 105 15.10 -7.46 -18.96
CA ARG A 105 14.44 -7.91 -20.20
C ARG A 105 13.13 -8.61 -19.86
N LEU A 106 12.03 -8.12 -20.42
CA LEU A 106 10.73 -8.79 -20.31
C LEU A 106 10.72 -10.04 -21.22
N GLY A 107 10.42 -11.18 -20.62
CA GLY A 107 10.12 -12.39 -21.37
C GLY A 107 8.82 -12.28 -22.17
N ARG A 108 8.72 -12.97 -23.30
CA ARG A 108 7.49 -12.96 -24.14
C ARG A 108 6.25 -13.38 -23.36
N LEU A 109 6.37 -14.37 -22.48
CA LEU A 109 5.26 -14.85 -21.64
C LEU A 109 4.84 -13.79 -20.63
N GLN A 110 5.80 -13.08 -20.03
CA GLN A 110 5.51 -11.97 -19.12
C GLN A 110 4.77 -10.84 -19.83
N ALA A 111 5.24 -10.44 -21.03
CA ALA A 111 4.58 -9.42 -21.84
C ALA A 111 3.13 -9.83 -22.20
N ALA A 112 2.91 -11.08 -22.61
CA ALA A 112 1.58 -11.60 -22.92
C ALA A 112 0.65 -11.60 -21.68
N SER A 113 1.15 -12.01 -20.51
CA SER A 113 0.39 -12.00 -19.26
C SER A 113 0.01 -10.58 -18.85
N LEU A 114 0.95 -9.64 -19.01
CA LEU A 114 0.71 -8.23 -18.75
C LEU A 114 -0.41 -7.69 -19.67
N MET A 115 -0.35 -7.93 -20.95
CA MET A 115 -1.39 -7.49 -21.90
C MET A 115 -2.76 -8.11 -21.58
N SER A 116 -2.81 -9.40 -21.23
CA SER A 116 -4.05 -10.06 -20.83
C SER A 116 -4.68 -9.41 -19.59
N ALA A 117 -3.87 -9.01 -18.60
CA ALA A 117 -4.37 -8.35 -17.41
C ALA A 117 -4.91 -6.94 -17.70
N VAL A 118 -4.28 -6.17 -18.62
CA VAL A 118 -4.82 -4.86 -19.07
C VAL A 118 -6.19 -5.04 -19.72
N VAL A 119 -6.33 -6.03 -20.61
CA VAL A 119 -7.62 -6.33 -21.25
C VAL A 119 -8.67 -6.68 -20.20
N GLY A 120 -8.34 -7.54 -19.22
CA GLY A 120 -9.24 -7.92 -18.14
C GLY A 120 -9.72 -6.71 -17.33
N VAL A 121 -8.80 -5.82 -16.96
CA VAL A 121 -9.15 -4.58 -16.24
C VAL A 121 -10.02 -3.65 -17.10
N ALA A 122 -9.70 -3.51 -18.40
CA ALA A 122 -10.49 -2.68 -19.32
C ALA A 122 -11.94 -3.18 -19.47
N MET A 123 -12.13 -4.50 -19.50
CA MET A 123 -13.48 -5.10 -19.55
C MET A 123 -14.29 -4.79 -18.29
N ILE A 124 -13.66 -4.89 -17.11
CA ILE A 124 -14.31 -4.54 -15.82
C ILE A 124 -14.61 -3.05 -15.76
N ALA A 125 -13.67 -2.21 -16.18
CA ALA A 125 -13.84 -0.75 -16.23
C ALA A 125 -15.02 -0.35 -17.08
N GLY A 126 -15.15 -0.93 -18.28
CA GLY A 126 -16.26 -0.62 -19.20
C GLY A 126 -17.64 -0.90 -18.61
N ALA A 127 -17.78 -1.98 -17.86
CA ALA A 127 -19.02 -2.30 -17.16
C ALA A 127 -19.32 -1.30 -16.04
N GLU A 128 -18.33 -0.99 -15.20
CA GLU A 128 -18.50 -0.13 -14.02
C GLU A 128 -18.82 1.33 -14.38
N PHE A 129 -18.21 1.87 -15.44
CA PHE A 129 -18.47 3.24 -15.89
C PHE A 129 -19.91 3.51 -16.33
N GLY A 130 -20.65 2.46 -16.70
CA GLY A 130 -22.08 2.59 -17.07
C GLY A 130 -23.02 2.79 -15.88
N TYR A 131 -22.62 2.44 -14.67
CA TYR A 131 -23.51 2.38 -13.50
C TYR A 131 -23.05 3.20 -12.29
N ASN A 132 -21.79 3.60 -12.25
CA ASN A 132 -21.20 4.23 -11.07
C ASN A 132 -20.58 5.59 -11.40
N GLY A 133 -21.18 6.68 -10.90
CA GLY A 133 -20.68 8.04 -11.13
C GLY A 133 -19.28 8.31 -10.54
N ASN A 134 -18.84 7.53 -9.56
CA ASN A 134 -17.53 7.64 -8.93
C ASN A 134 -16.50 6.69 -9.55
N ALA A 135 -16.88 5.91 -10.59
CA ALA A 135 -15.99 4.91 -11.18
C ALA A 135 -14.68 5.50 -11.68
N VAL A 136 -14.72 6.65 -12.35
CA VAL A 136 -13.50 7.31 -12.87
C VAL A 136 -12.51 7.58 -11.74
N TRP A 137 -12.97 8.16 -10.63
CA TRP A 137 -12.12 8.42 -9.46
C TRP A 137 -11.58 7.14 -8.86
N GLY A 138 -12.44 6.12 -8.69
CA GLY A 138 -12.04 4.82 -8.15
C GLY A 138 -10.99 4.10 -9.00
N PHE A 139 -11.10 4.17 -10.33
CA PHE A 139 -10.11 3.60 -11.25
C PHE A 139 -8.79 4.38 -11.24
N VAL A 140 -8.83 5.71 -11.28
CA VAL A 140 -7.63 6.55 -11.24
C VAL A 140 -6.89 6.35 -9.92
N SER A 141 -7.58 6.43 -8.78
CA SER A 141 -6.98 6.25 -7.46
C SER A 141 -6.39 4.85 -7.29
N GLY A 142 -7.09 3.79 -7.74
CA GLY A 142 -6.58 2.42 -7.69
C GLY A 142 -5.37 2.18 -8.59
N LEU A 143 -5.33 2.78 -9.78
CA LEU A 143 -4.19 2.68 -10.69
C LEU A 143 -2.96 3.43 -10.15
N VAL A 144 -3.17 4.65 -9.64
CA VAL A 144 -2.09 5.45 -9.01
C VAL A 144 -1.58 4.77 -7.74
N SER A 145 -2.45 4.15 -6.96
CA SER A 145 -2.08 3.32 -5.82
C SER A 145 -1.10 2.21 -6.25
N GLY A 146 -1.42 1.44 -7.30
CA GLY A 146 -0.50 0.43 -7.82
C GLY A 146 0.88 0.98 -8.25
N LEU A 147 0.91 2.19 -8.84
CA LEU A 147 2.17 2.88 -9.15
C LEU A 147 2.96 3.24 -7.88
N MET A 148 2.29 3.78 -6.86
CA MET A 148 2.92 4.11 -5.58
C MET A 148 3.48 2.87 -4.89
N LEU A 149 2.76 1.76 -4.92
CA LEU A 149 3.25 0.50 -4.39
C LEU A 149 4.48 -0.02 -5.16
N ALA A 150 4.50 0.08 -6.49
CA ALA A 150 5.66 -0.28 -7.30
C ALA A 150 6.89 0.58 -6.94
N LEU A 151 6.72 1.89 -6.78
CA LEU A 151 7.79 2.79 -6.33
C LEU A 151 8.29 2.43 -4.93
N SER A 152 7.37 2.14 -4.00
CA SER A 152 7.75 1.66 -2.66
C SER A 152 8.65 0.42 -2.75
N MET A 153 8.28 -0.57 -3.55
CA MET A 153 9.07 -1.80 -3.74
C MET A 153 10.47 -1.52 -4.33
N VAL A 154 10.58 -0.57 -5.28
CA VAL A 154 11.89 -0.14 -5.82
C VAL A 154 12.78 0.44 -4.73
N PHE A 155 12.23 1.27 -3.85
CA PHE A 155 13.01 1.85 -2.75
C PHE A 155 13.34 0.82 -1.66
N VAL A 156 12.47 -0.16 -1.40
CA VAL A 156 12.78 -1.32 -0.54
C VAL A 156 13.97 -2.10 -1.12
N ARG A 157 13.95 -2.40 -2.43
CA ARG A 157 15.08 -3.06 -3.12
C ARG A 157 16.37 -2.26 -2.93
N LYS A 158 16.36 -0.94 -3.16
CA LYS A 158 17.52 -0.07 -2.94
C LYS A 158 18.00 -0.06 -1.50
N THR A 159 17.12 -0.17 -0.53
CA THR A 159 17.49 -0.30 0.89
C THR A 159 18.36 -1.52 1.12
N HIS A 160 17.97 -2.68 0.56
CA HIS A 160 18.71 -3.93 0.69
C HIS A 160 19.99 -3.99 -0.16
N GLU A 161 20.06 -3.25 -1.28
CA GLU A 161 21.27 -3.13 -2.10
C GLU A 161 22.39 -2.35 -1.39
N VAL A 162 22.04 -1.36 -0.55
CA VAL A 162 23.01 -0.54 0.20
C VAL A 162 23.52 -1.25 1.46
N GLU A 163 22.63 -1.92 2.17
CA GLU A 163 22.96 -2.63 3.42
C GLU A 163 21.97 -3.78 3.61
N GLN A 164 22.49 -4.96 3.93
CA GLN A 164 21.64 -6.09 4.28
C GLN A 164 21.02 -5.86 5.66
N VAL A 165 19.83 -5.29 5.68
CA VAL A 165 19.10 -4.98 6.92
C VAL A 165 18.20 -6.14 7.29
N ALA A 166 18.12 -6.43 8.59
CA ALA A 166 17.17 -7.38 9.13
C ALA A 166 15.71 -6.91 8.85
N LEU A 167 14.79 -7.86 8.72
CA LEU A 167 13.43 -7.62 8.27
C LEU A 167 12.68 -6.60 9.16
N PHE A 168 12.64 -6.83 10.47
CA PHE A 168 11.79 -6.02 11.36
C PHE A 168 12.28 -4.58 11.51
N PRO A 169 13.58 -4.27 11.68
CA PRO A 169 14.07 -2.90 11.66
C PRO A 169 13.79 -2.17 10.34
N SER A 170 13.93 -2.86 9.19
CA SER A 170 13.63 -2.30 7.88
C SER A 170 12.15 -1.92 7.77
N MET A 171 11.25 -2.84 8.13
CA MET A 171 9.80 -2.61 8.11
C MET A 171 9.37 -1.52 9.10
N MET A 172 10.00 -1.46 10.28
CA MET A 172 9.73 -0.39 11.25
C MET A 172 10.05 0.99 10.68
N ILE A 173 11.25 1.16 10.09
CA ILE A 173 11.66 2.47 9.50
C ILE A 173 10.76 2.85 8.33
N LEU A 174 10.42 1.88 7.48
CA LEU A 174 9.46 2.07 6.38
C LEU A 174 8.09 2.52 6.92
N SER A 175 7.55 1.82 7.91
CA SER A 175 6.27 2.18 8.52
C SER A 175 6.32 3.56 9.19
N LEU A 176 7.46 3.96 9.77
CA LEU A 176 7.64 5.28 10.37
C LEU A 176 7.57 6.40 9.31
N GLY A 177 8.26 6.23 8.18
CA GLY A 177 8.16 7.16 7.05
C GLY A 177 6.74 7.23 6.50
N GLY A 178 6.09 6.08 6.43
CA GLY A 178 4.71 5.98 5.97
C GLY A 178 3.70 6.60 6.95
N ALA A 179 3.87 6.44 8.25
CA ALA A 179 2.96 7.04 9.23
C ALA A 179 3.05 8.58 9.26
N ALA A 180 4.23 9.13 9.01
CA ALA A 180 4.42 10.58 9.00
C ALA A 180 3.76 11.28 7.79
N SER A 181 3.67 10.61 6.64
CA SER A 181 3.26 11.22 5.37
C SER A 181 1.75 11.50 5.25
N PRO A 182 0.81 10.66 5.70
CA PRO A 182 -0.62 10.90 5.55
C PRO A 182 -1.21 11.85 6.61
N ILE A 183 -0.44 12.34 7.58
CA ILE A 183 -0.92 13.24 8.64
C ILE A 183 -1.56 14.50 8.04
N VAL A 184 -0.85 15.17 7.13
CA VAL A 184 -1.36 16.41 6.52
C VAL A 184 -2.57 16.14 5.62
N PRO A 185 -2.54 15.17 4.68
CA PRO A 185 -3.74 14.81 3.93
C PRO A 185 -4.92 14.38 4.79
N ALA A 186 -4.72 13.61 5.85
CA ALA A 186 -5.78 13.19 6.77
C ALA A 186 -6.47 14.38 7.43
N LEU A 187 -5.70 15.35 7.90
CA LEU A 187 -6.25 16.57 8.52
C LEU A 187 -7.04 17.44 7.53
N LEU A 188 -6.64 17.46 6.25
CA LEU A 188 -7.25 18.32 5.24
C LEU A 188 -8.41 17.65 4.50
N MET A 189 -8.36 16.35 4.25
CA MET A 189 -9.26 15.63 3.34
C MET A 189 -10.27 14.73 4.06
N ASP A 190 -9.93 14.17 5.23
CA ASP A 190 -10.81 13.24 5.94
C ASP A 190 -11.92 13.91 6.77
N GLY A 191 -12.02 15.26 6.74
CA GLY A 191 -13.18 16.02 7.20
C GLY A 191 -13.61 15.81 8.66
N GLY A 192 -12.69 15.39 9.54
CA GLY A 192 -12.97 15.08 10.95
C GLY A 192 -13.13 13.57 11.25
N ALA A 193 -13.19 12.70 10.24
CA ALA A 193 -13.20 11.23 10.42
C ALA A 193 -11.79 10.67 10.74
N LEU A 194 -11.09 11.32 11.68
CA LEU A 194 -9.68 11.02 12.00
C LEU A 194 -9.54 9.87 13.00
N TYR A 195 -10.56 9.61 13.80
CA TYR A 195 -10.51 8.65 14.90
C TYR A 195 -11.65 7.64 14.82
N PRO A 196 -11.41 6.38 15.20
CA PRO A 196 -12.48 5.41 15.36
C PRO A 196 -13.40 5.87 16.50
N THR A 197 -14.70 5.91 16.24
CA THR A 197 -15.70 6.46 17.18
C THR A 197 -16.20 5.46 18.21
N THR A 198 -16.08 4.16 17.92
CA THR A 198 -16.53 3.09 18.82
C THR A 198 -15.39 2.15 19.21
N TRP A 199 -15.54 1.47 20.34
CA TRP A 199 -14.58 0.44 20.79
C TRP A 199 -14.42 -0.69 19.77
N LYS A 200 -15.49 -1.01 19.03
CA LYS A 200 -15.48 -2.00 17.96
C LYS A 200 -14.59 -1.53 16.80
N ASP A 201 -14.74 -0.28 16.39
CA ASP A 201 -13.93 0.30 15.30
C ASP A 201 -12.46 0.39 15.69
N SER A 202 -12.18 0.78 16.95
CA SER A 202 -10.82 0.80 17.50
C SER A 202 -10.19 -0.60 17.49
N GLY A 203 -10.95 -1.64 17.84
CA GLY A 203 -10.50 -3.02 17.75
C GLY A 203 -10.20 -3.46 16.32
N LEU A 204 -11.05 -3.09 15.35
CA LEU A 204 -10.84 -3.40 13.94
C LEU A 204 -9.60 -2.69 13.38
N VAL A 205 -9.38 -1.43 13.74
CA VAL A 205 -8.18 -0.67 13.33
C VAL A 205 -6.91 -1.26 13.93
N LEU A 206 -6.95 -1.70 15.20
CA LEU A 206 -5.81 -2.39 15.84
C LEU A 206 -5.48 -3.71 15.13
N VAL A 207 -6.49 -4.54 14.86
CA VAL A 207 -6.30 -5.77 14.10
C VAL A 207 -5.74 -5.47 12.71
N TYR A 208 -6.28 -4.48 12.02
CA TYR A 208 -5.83 -4.08 10.68
C TYR A 208 -4.40 -3.54 10.66
N GLY A 209 -3.98 -2.84 11.70
CA GLY A 209 -2.61 -2.29 11.81
C GLY A 209 -1.56 -3.31 12.25
N ALA A 210 -1.98 -4.32 13.02
CA ALA A 210 -1.11 -5.42 13.44
C ALA A 210 -0.94 -6.52 12.37
N TRP A 211 -1.80 -6.47 11.37
CA TRP A 211 -1.88 -7.35 10.23
C TRP A 211 -0.91 -6.91 9.12
#